data_9489f210802e75b6b4ded754fb0c5a65
#
_entry.id   9489f210802e75b6b4ded754fb0c5a65
#
_cell.length_a   1.000
_cell.length_b   1.000
_cell.length_c   1.000
_cell.angle_alpha   90.00
_cell.angle_beta   90.00
_cell.angle_gamma   90.00
#
_symmetry.space_group_name_H-M   'P 1'
#
loop_
_entity.id
_entity.type
_entity.pdbx_description
1 polymer ?
#
loop_
_entity_poly.entity_id
_entity_poly.type
_entity_poly.pdbx_seq_one_letter_code
_entity_poly.pdbx_strand_id
1 'polypeptide(L)'
;HVRVNADNPEDAALALEFGAEAIGLCRTEHMFLGDRKNIIQSFILSDDEAVKQQALADLLKVQTEDFLAMFKTMSGRDVVVRLLDPPLHEFLDDPRELEVAITKKEAAGASEEELAALRPRLRRIDSMVESNPMLGLRGVRLSVVFSDLPLMQVRAVATAAARLIKEGVDPRPEIMVPLVSITAEHVQTREVIERVI
;
A
#
# COMPACT_ATOMS: atom_id res chain seq x y z
N HIS A 1 -6.90 -19.71 19.76
CA HIS A 1 -6.94 -18.27 19.51
C HIS A 1 -7.66 -17.98 18.21
N VAL A 2 -8.64 -17.06 18.26
CA VAL A 2 -9.38 -16.60 17.08
C VAL A 2 -8.74 -15.31 16.60
N ARG A 3 -8.14 -15.35 15.38
CA ARG A 3 -7.63 -14.19 14.68
C ARG A 3 -8.55 -13.87 13.50
N VAL A 4 -8.86 -12.60 13.29
CA VAL A 4 -9.78 -12.13 12.24
C VAL A 4 -9.06 -11.27 11.22
N ASN A 5 -9.71 -11.03 10.08
CA ASN A 5 -9.26 -10.04 9.11
C ASN A 5 -9.94 -8.71 9.42
N ALA A 6 -9.15 -7.65 9.62
CA ALA A 6 -9.64 -6.28 9.75
C ALA A 6 -8.61 -5.31 9.18
N ASP A 7 -9.06 -4.37 8.36
CA ASP A 7 -8.18 -3.45 7.61
C ASP A 7 -8.30 -1.99 8.11
N ASN A 8 -9.23 -1.73 9.03
CA ASN A 8 -9.47 -0.43 9.65
C ASN A 8 -9.81 -0.59 11.14
N PRO A 9 -9.73 0.49 11.94
CA PRO A 9 -10.00 0.45 13.37
C PRO A 9 -11.45 0.09 13.72
N GLU A 10 -12.41 0.45 12.89
CA GLU A 10 -13.84 0.20 13.08
C GLU A 10 -14.13 -1.30 13.00
N ASP A 11 -13.62 -1.97 11.95
CA ASP A 11 -13.74 -3.42 11.80
C ASP A 11 -13.02 -4.16 12.94
N ALA A 12 -11.86 -3.65 13.36
CA ALA A 12 -11.10 -4.21 14.48
C ALA A 12 -11.90 -4.11 15.80
N ALA A 13 -12.51 -2.96 16.07
CA ALA A 13 -13.35 -2.76 17.25
C ALA A 13 -14.56 -3.72 17.25
N LEU A 14 -15.25 -3.81 16.12
CA LEU A 14 -16.38 -4.73 15.95
C LEU A 14 -15.95 -6.19 16.13
N ALA A 15 -14.79 -6.56 15.59
CA ALA A 15 -14.25 -7.92 15.76
C ALA A 15 -13.99 -8.25 17.25
N LEU A 16 -13.50 -7.30 18.04
CA LEU A 16 -13.32 -7.47 19.49
C LEU A 16 -14.64 -7.70 20.21
N GLU A 17 -15.71 -7.00 19.82
CA GLU A 17 -17.05 -7.21 20.38
C GLU A 17 -17.56 -8.63 20.11
N PHE A 18 -17.21 -9.21 18.97
CA PHE A 18 -17.52 -10.61 18.63
C PHE A 18 -16.53 -11.63 19.22
N GLY A 19 -15.58 -11.21 20.04
CA GLY A 19 -14.67 -12.11 20.76
C GLY A 19 -13.38 -12.46 20.00
N ALA A 20 -12.97 -11.68 19.01
CA ALA A 20 -11.66 -11.82 18.39
C ALA A 20 -10.54 -11.54 19.40
N GLU A 21 -9.48 -12.34 19.33
CA GLU A 21 -8.31 -12.22 20.23
C GLU A 21 -7.17 -11.45 19.59
N ALA A 22 -7.10 -11.41 18.25
CA ALA A 22 -6.06 -10.72 17.49
C ALA A 22 -6.50 -10.47 16.03
N ILE A 23 -5.75 -9.61 15.32
CA ILE A 23 -5.87 -9.45 13.87
C ILE A 23 -4.88 -10.39 13.18
N GLY A 24 -5.40 -11.37 12.44
CA GLY A 24 -4.60 -12.31 11.67
C GLY A 24 -4.18 -11.80 10.30
N LEU A 25 -4.86 -10.78 9.79
CA LEU A 25 -4.53 -10.10 8.53
C LEU A 25 -5.10 -8.69 8.51
N CYS A 26 -4.19 -7.71 8.41
CA CYS A 26 -4.47 -6.35 8.04
C CYS A 26 -3.86 -6.10 6.64
N ARG A 27 -4.71 -5.81 5.65
CA ARG A 27 -4.32 -5.59 4.25
C ARG A 27 -4.03 -4.11 4.03
N THR A 28 -2.75 -3.79 3.90
CA THR A 28 -2.30 -2.40 3.79
C THR A 28 -2.70 -1.70 2.50
N GLU A 29 -3.02 -2.45 1.45
CA GLU A 29 -3.54 -1.91 0.20
C GLU A 29 -4.83 -1.10 0.36
N HIS A 30 -5.69 -1.48 1.30
CA HIS A 30 -6.93 -0.75 1.57
C HIS A 30 -6.69 0.66 2.13
N MET A 31 -5.53 0.88 2.76
CA MET A 31 -5.12 2.20 3.26
C MET A 31 -4.77 3.19 2.12
N PHE A 32 -4.58 2.71 0.90
CA PHE A 32 -4.25 3.53 -0.29
C PHE A 32 -5.45 3.83 -1.19
N LEU A 33 -6.65 3.39 -0.82
CA LEU A 33 -7.86 3.60 -1.60
C LEU A 33 -8.54 4.95 -1.28
N GLY A 34 -9.58 5.28 -2.05
CA GLY A 34 -10.33 6.52 -1.91
C GLY A 34 -9.49 7.75 -2.28
N ASP A 35 -9.58 8.81 -1.50
CA ASP A 35 -8.89 10.09 -1.74
C ASP A 35 -7.36 9.97 -1.74
N ARG A 36 -6.83 8.89 -1.14
CA ARG A 36 -5.39 8.63 -1.04
C ARG A 36 -4.80 7.98 -2.29
N LYS A 37 -5.65 7.48 -3.20
CA LYS A 37 -5.25 6.83 -4.45
C LYS A 37 -4.31 7.70 -5.28
N ASN A 38 -4.52 9.01 -5.31
CA ASN A 38 -3.67 9.94 -6.04
C ASN A 38 -2.21 9.95 -5.57
N ILE A 39 -1.95 9.69 -4.29
CA ILE A 39 -0.60 9.71 -3.73
C ILE A 39 0.19 8.51 -4.25
N ILE A 40 -0.39 7.31 -4.15
CA ILE A 40 0.27 6.09 -4.67
C ILE A 40 0.40 6.15 -6.20
N GLN A 41 -0.57 6.72 -6.91
CA GLN A 41 -0.47 6.95 -8.36
C GLN A 41 0.69 7.88 -8.73
N SER A 42 0.93 8.94 -7.94
CA SER A 42 2.08 9.83 -8.16
C SER A 42 3.41 9.09 -8.04
N PHE A 43 3.53 8.19 -7.07
CA PHE A 43 4.70 7.32 -6.94
C PHE A 43 4.88 6.40 -8.16
N ILE A 44 3.80 5.74 -8.60
CA ILE A 44 3.84 4.72 -9.66
C ILE A 44 4.12 5.35 -11.04
N LEU A 45 3.45 6.46 -11.33
CA LEU A 45 3.44 7.04 -12.68
C LEU A 45 4.58 8.03 -12.94
N SER A 46 5.22 8.56 -11.90
CA SER A 46 6.31 9.53 -12.08
C SER A 46 7.64 8.84 -12.42
N ASP A 47 8.40 9.44 -13.32
CA ASP A 47 9.81 9.13 -13.54
C ASP A 47 10.73 10.12 -12.77
N ASP A 48 10.16 11.18 -12.17
CA ASP A 48 10.87 12.16 -11.34
C ASP A 48 11.06 11.62 -9.92
N GLU A 49 12.32 11.46 -9.51
CA GLU A 49 12.67 10.94 -8.20
C GLU A 49 12.19 11.85 -7.06
N ALA A 50 12.19 13.17 -7.25
CA ALA A 50 11.70 14.10 -6.23
C ALA A 50 10.20 13.92 -5.98
N VAL A 51 9.42 13.69 -7.05
CA VAL A 51 7.98 13.40 -6.96
C VAL A 51 7.73 12.06 -6.24
N LYS A 52 8.52 11.03 -6.55
CA LYS A 52 8.44 9.73 -5.87
C LYS A 52 8.73 9.84 -4.38
N GLN A 53 9.80 10.54 -4.01
CA GLN A 53 10.18 10.73 -2.61
C GLN A 53 9.13 11.54 -1.84
N GLN A 54 8.53 12.56 -2.46
CA GLN A 54 7.43 13.29 -1.86
C GLN A 54 6.20 12.39 -1.65
N ALA A 55 5.84 11.59 -2.65
CA ALA A 55 4.73 10.64 -2.53
C ALA A 55 4.96 9.61 -1.42
N LEU A 56 6.18 9.07 -1.27
CA LEU A 56 6.54 8.18 -0.18
C LEU A 56 6.44 8.86 1.20
N ALA A 57 6.85 10.13 1.30
CA ALA A 57 6.72 10.89 2.55
C ALA A 57 5.25 11.12 2.93
N ASP A 58 4.39 11.41 1.96
CA ASP A 58 2.96 11.59 2.17
C ASP A 58 2.28 10.25 2.54
N LEU A 59 2.64 9.15 1.87
CA LEU A 59 2.17 7.80 2.22
C LEU A 59 2.60 7.38 3.63
N LEU A 60 3.86 7.66 3.99
CA LEU A 60 4.38 7.39 5.35
C LEU A 60 3.53 8.08 6.42
N LYS A 61 3.21 9.36 6.21
CA LYS A 61 2.38 10.13 7.15
C LYS A 61 1.00 9.50 7.30
N VAL A 62 0.34 9.24 6.18
CA VAL A 62 -1.02 8.71 6.15
C VAL A 62 -1.09 7.32 6.80
N GLN A 63 -0.19 6.41 6.42
CA GLN A 63 -0.18 5.07 7.01
C GLN A 63 0.21 5.08 8.49
N THR A 64 1.07 6.00 8.93
CA THR A 64 1.40 6.13 10.35
C THR A 64 0.14 6.45 11.16
N GLU A 65 -0.72 7.34 10.69
CA GLU A 65 -1.98 7.68 11.37
C GLU A 65 -2.96 6.48 11.39
N ASP A 66 -3.06 5.72 10.29
CA ASP A 66 -3.89 4.52 10.23
C ASP A 66 -3.40 3.46 11.24
N PHE A 67 -2.10 3.22 11.32
CA PHE A 67 -1.53 2.26 12.29
C PHE A 67 -1.65 2.75 13.73
N LEU A 68 -1.55 4.06 14.00
CA LEU A 68 -1.82 4.62 15.32
C LEU A 68 -3.24 4.27 15.77
N ALA A 69 -4.23 4.50 14.92
CA ALA A 69 -5.62 4.18 15.23
C ALA A 69 -5.84 2.67 15.40
N MET A 70 -5.32 1.84 14.49
CA MET A 70 -5.43 0.39 14.55
C MET A 70 -4.80 -0.19 15.82
N PHE A 71 -3.55 0.16 16.12
CA PHE A 71 -2.84 -0.40 17.28
C PHE A 71 -3.38 0.12 18.62
N LYS A 72 -3.94 1.33 18.65
CA LYS A 72 -4.63 1.84 19.83
C LYS A 72 -5.89 1.02 20.11
N THR A 73 -6.68 0.71 19.10
CA THR A 73 -7.88 -0.16 19.21
C THR A 73 -7.48 -1.57 19.66
N MET A 74 -6.37 -2.10 19.16
CA MET A 74 -5.87 -3.45 19.42
C MET A 74 -4.86 -3.53 20.59
N SER A 75 -4.81 -2.56 21.48
CA SER A 75 -3.84 -2.55 22.59
C SER A 75 -3.79 -3.88 23.35
N GLY A 76 -2.59 -4.43 23.52
CA GLY A 76 -2.35 -5.73 24.17
C GLY A 76 -2.66 -6.95 23.31
N ARG A 77 -2.97 -6.77 22.02
CA ARG A 77 -3.30 -7.86 21.08
C ARG A 77 -2.45 -7.77 19.82
N ASP A 78 -2.15 -8.93 19.25
CA ASP A 78 -1.33 -9.03 18.05
C ASP A 78 -2.07 -8.51 16.81
N VAL A 79 -1.36 -7.81 15.94
CA VAL A 79 -1.85 -7.31 14.65
C VAL A 79 -0.89 -7.71 13.56
N VAL A 80 -1.26 -8.67 12.72
CA VAL A 80 -0.48 -9.05 11.55
C VAL A 80 -0.70 -8.05 10.44
N VAL A 81 0.30 -7.24 10.15
CA VAL A 81 0.32 -6.25 9.07
C VAL A 81 0.96 -6.86 7.85
N ARG A 82 0.19 -7.08 6.80
CA ARG A 82 0.70 -7.57 5.53
C ARG A 82 1.26 -6.39 4.72
N LEU A 83 2.52 -6.47 4.32
CA LEU A 83 3.10 -5.51 3.37
C LEU A 83 2.35 -5.59 2.04
N LEU A 84 2.45 -4.53 1.24
CA LEU A 84 1.72 -4.37 -0.02
C LEU A 84 1.80 -5.63 -0.88
N ASP A 85 0.64 -6.19 -1.20
CA ASP A 85 0.52 -7.45 -1.95
C ASP A 85 0.10 -7.27 -3.41
N PRO A 86 -0.93 -6.48 -3.79
CA PRO A 86 -1.41 -6.44 -5.16
C PRO A 86 -0.41 -5.78 -6.12
N PRO A 87 -0.49 -6.09 -7.42
CA PRO A 87 0.29 -5.40 -8.45
C PRO A 87 -0.01 -3.90 -8.47
N LEU A 88 0.99 -3.10 -8.84
CA LEU A 88 0.85 -1.64 -8.82
C LEU A 88 -0.26 -1.11 -9.74
N HIS A 89 -0.56 -1.82 -10.85
CA HIS A 89 -1.62 -1.38 -11.76
C HIS A 89 -3.02 -1.39 -11.14
N GLU A 90 -3.27 -2.14 -10.05
CA GLU A 90 -4.56 -2.10 -9.34
C GLU A 90 -4.85 -0.76 -8.67
N PHE A 91 -3.82 0.04 -8.43
CA PHE A 91 -3.98 1.41 -7.91
C PHE A 91 -4.16 2.44 -9.02
N LEU A 92 -4.04 2.05 -10.27
CA LEU A 92 -4.17 2.96 -11.42
C LEU A 92 -5.62 3.03 -11.90
N ASP A 93 -5.87 3.95 -12.82
CA ASP A 93 -7.16 4.06 -13.48
C ASP A 93 -7.35 2.91 -14.46
N ASP A 94 -8.60 2.53 -14.75
CA ASP A 94 -8.87 1.55 -15.79
C ASP A 94 -8.42 2.11 -17.16
N PRO A 95 -7.50 1.45 -17.86
CA PRO A 95 -7.02 1.93 -19.16
C PRO A 95 -8.14 2.07 -20.20
N ARG A 96 -9.18 1.23 -20.13
CA ARG A 96 -10.33 1.29 -21.03
C ARG A 96 -11.18 2.54 -20.79
N GLU A 97 -11.41 2.90 -19.52
CA GLU A 97 -12.13 4.13 -19.16
C GLU A 97 -11.36 5.36 -19.62
N LEU A 98 -10.03 5.33 -19.46
CA LEU A 98 -9.16 6.42 -19.89
C LEU A 98 -9.13 6.54 -21.43
N GLU A 99 -9.09 5.41 -22.16
CA GLU A 99 -9.18 5.38 -23.62
C GLU A 99 -10.51 5.98 -24.12
N VAL A 100 -11.63 5.58 -23.51
CA VAL A 100 -12.95 6.15 -23.82
C VAL A 100 -13.00 7.65 -23.52
N ALA A 101 -12.39 8.09 -22.42
CA ALA A 101 -12.34 9.51 -22.07
C ALA A 101 -11.53 10.31 -23.11
N ILE A 102 -10.39 9.78 -23.56
CA ILE A 102 -9.57 10.38 -24.63
C ILE A 102 -10.37 10.47 -25.93
N THR A 103 -10.98 9.37 -26.36
CA THR A 103 -11.79 9.33 -27.59
C THR A 103 -12.95 10.33 -27.57
N LYS A 104 -13.65 10.46 -26.42
CA LYS A 104 -14.72 11.45 -26.26
C LYS A 104 -14.20 12.89 -26.35
N LYS A 105 -13.04 13.18 -25.76
CA LYS A 105 -12.40 14.50 -25.86
C LYS A 105 -11.96 14.81 -27.30
N GLU A 106 -11.37 13.86 -28.00
CA GLU A 106 -11.00 13.97 -29.41
C GLU A 106 -12.24 14.26 -30.30
N ALA A 107 -13.33 13.53 -30.10
CA ALA A 107 -14.59 13.74 -30.81
C ALA A 107 -15.23 15.11 -30.51
N ALA A 108 -14.97 15.66 -29.32
CA ALA A 108 -15.44 17.01 -28.93
C ALA A 108 -14.51 18.14 -29.43
N GLY A 109 -13.44 17.82 -30.16
CA GLY A 109 -12.51 18.82 -30.71
C GLY A 109 -11.48 19.33 -29.70
N ALA A 110 -11.14 18.54 -28.70
CA ALA A 110 -10.10 18.88 -27.72
C ALA A 110 -8.75 19.16 -28.39
N SER A 111 -7.99 20.10 -27.84
CA SER A 111 -6.68 20.46 -28.35
C SER A 111 -5.64 19.35 -28.08
N GLU A 112 -4.55 19.32 -28.88
CA GLU A 112 -3.44 18.42 -28.63
C GLU A 112 -2.81 18.64 -27.23
N GLU A 113 -2.85 19.85 -26.67
CA GLU A 113 -2.37 20.15 -25.32
C GLU A 113 -3.22 19.46 -24.25
N GLU A 114 -4.56 19.43 -24.42
CA GLU A 114 -5.47 18.74 -23.51
C GLU A 114 -5.29 17.21 -23.54
N LEU A 115 -4.88 16.67 -24.68
CA LEU A 115 -4.62 15.24 -24.86
C LEU A 115 -3.18 14.85 -24.50
N ALA A 116 -2.26 15.81 -24.51
CA ALA A 116 -0.83 15.58 -24.25
C ALA A 116 -0.53 15.00 -22.86
N ALA A 117 -1.36 15.26 -21.89
CA ALA A 117 -1.23 14.67 -20.54
C ALA A 117 -1.84 13.25 -20.44
N LEU A 118 -2.92 12.99 -21.17
CA LEU A 118 -3.71 11.76 -21.06
C LEU A 118 -3.10 10.60 -21.84
N ARG A 119 -2.63 10.83 -23.06
CA ARG A 119 -2.06 9.79 -23.92
C ARG A 119 -0.78 9.14 -23.34
N PRO A 120 0.21 9.88 -22.80
CA PRO A 120 1.36 9.28 -22.13
C PRO A 120 0.96 8.50 -20.86
N ARG A 121 -0.02 9.02 -20.09
CA ARG A 121 -0.57 8.35 -18.92
C ARG A 121 -1.17 7.00 -19.31
N LEU A 122 -2.01 6.94 -20.35
CA LEU A 122 -2.59 5.70 -20.85
C LEU A 122 -1.49 4.70 -21.25
N ARG A 123 -0.51 5.13 -22.06
CA ARG A 123 0.60 4.24 -22.46
C ARG A 123 1.38 3.70 -21.26
N ARG A 124 1.59 4.52 -20.22
CA ARG A 124 2.28 4.09 -19.00
C ARG A 124 1.46 3.04 -18.26
N ILE A 125 0.16 3.27 -18.10
CA ILE A 125 -0.76 2.32 -17.46
C ILE A 125 -0.79 1.00 -18.23
N ASP A 126 -0.99 1.04 -19.56
CA ASP A 126 -1.02 -0.15 -20.42
C ASP A 126 0.27 -0.98 -20.31
N SER A 127 1.42 -0.32 -20.20
CA SER A 127 2.70 -1.01 -20.02
C SER A 127 2.85 -1.73 -18.68
N MET A 128 2.01 -1.42 -17.70
CA MET A 128 2.04 -1.98 -16.35
C MET A 128 0.94 -3.03 -16.12
N VAL A 129 -0.05 -3.11 -17.03
CA VAL A 129 -1.10 -4.13 -16.94
C VAL A 129 -0.51 -5.50 -17.23
N GLU A 130 -0.69 -6.40 -16.27
CA GLU A 130 -0.19 -7.76 -16.38
C GLU A 130 -1.26 -8.71 -16.92
N SER A 131 -0.87 -9.59 -17.85
CA SER A 131 -1.77 -10.60 -18.40
C SER A 131 -2.23 -11.61 -17.35
N ASN A 132 -1.41 -11.87 -16.35
CA ASN A 132 -1.73 -12.68 -15.18
C ASN A 132 -1.28 -11.98 -13.89
N PRO A 133 -2.16 -11.22 -13.24
CA PRO A 133 -1.83 -10.51 -11.99
C PRO A 133 -1.39 -11.43 -10.85
N MET A 134 -1.76 -12.68 -10.86
CA MET A 134 -1.36 -13.63 -9.80
C MET A 134 0.11 -14.03 -9.89
N LEU A 135 0.68 -14.06 -11.10
CA LEU A 135 2.08 -14.41 -11.35
C LEU A 135 2.97 -13.19 -11.59
N GLY A 136 2.39 -12.00 -11.61
CA GLY A 136 3.06 -10.77 -11.94
C GLY A 136 3.91 -10.15 -10.82
N LEU A 137 4.25 -8.88 -10.98
CA LEU A 137 5.06 -8.10 -10.04
C LEU A 137 4.20 -7.64 -8.86
N ARG A 138 4.13 -8.47 -7.84
CA ARG A 138 3.36 -8.25 -6.61
C ARG A 138 4.04 -8.85 -5.38
N GLY A 139 3.57 -8.50 -4.19
CA GLY A 139 4.06 -9.07 -2.93
C GLY A 139 5.56 -8.87 -2.73
N VAL A 140 6.26 -9.93 -2.35
CA VAL A 140 7.72 -9.88 -2.13
C VAL A 140 8.49 -9.47 -3.39
N ARG A 141 8.02 -9.85 -4.58
CA ARG A 141 8.65 -9.45 -5.85
C ARG A 141 8.62 -7.94 -6.05
N LEU A 142 7.49 -7.31 -5.70
CA LEU A 142 7.36 -5.86 -5.67
C LEU A 142 8.34 -5.23 -4.67
N SER A 143 8.46 -5.83 -3.48
CA SER A 143 9.38 -5.38 -2.43
C SER A 143 10.85 -5.43 -2.86
N VAL A 144 11.23 -6.42 -3.68
CA VAL A 144 12.59 -6.54 -4.21
C VAL A 144 12.90 -5.48 -5.27
N VAL A 145 11.91 -5.16 -6.15
CA VAL A 145 12.09 -4.19 -7.23
C VAL A 145 11.95 -2.73 -6.73
N PHE A 146 11.02 -2.48 -5.83
CA PHE A 146 10.73 -1.16 -5.26
C PHE A 146 10.95 -1.18 -3.75
N SER A 147 12.21 -1.33 -3.31
CA SER A 147 12.56 -1.48 -1.89
C SER A 147 12.12 -0.31 -1.00
N ASP A 148 11.91 0.86 -1.57
CA ASP A 148 11.44 2.04 -0.83
C ASP A 148 10.00 1.91 -0.33
N LEU A 149 9.14 1.14 -1.02
CA LEU A 149 7.77 0.90 -0.59
C LEU A 149 7.69 0.10 0.72
N PRO A 150 8.26 -1.12 0.83
CA PRO A 150 8.25 -1.85 2.09
C PRO A 150 9.01 -1.10 3.19
N LEU A 151 10.08 -0.39 2.86
CA LEU A 151 10.82 0.45 3.80
C LEU A 151 9.92 1.54 4.40
N MET A 152 9.14 2.22 3.57
CA MET A 152 8.16 3.22 3.99
C MET A 152 7.08 2.59 4.89
N GLN A 153 6.50 1.44 4.49
CA GLN A 153 5.46 0.76 5.26
C GLN A 153 5.97 0.32 6.64
N VAL A 154 7.16 -0.27 6.71
CA VAL A 154 7.76 -0.69 7.98
C VAL A 154 8.05 0.52 8.87
N ARG A 155 8.51 1.64 8.30
CA ARG A 155 8.68 2.90 9.05
C ARG A 155 7.36 3.40 9.62
N ALA A 156 6.26 3.30 8.88
CA ALA A 156 4.94 3.69 9.38
C ALA A 156 4.53 2.83 10.57
N VAL A 157 4.66 1.50 10.47
CA VAL A 157 4.38 0.55 11.55
C VAL A 157 5.24 0.84 12.80
N ALA A 158 6.56 0.93 12.61
CA ALA A 158 7.50 1.15 13.72
C ALA A 158 7.28 2.52 14.39
N THR A 159 7.04 3.57 13.58
CA THR A 159 6.77 4.91 14.11
C THR A 159 5.48 4.95 14.93
N ALA A 160 4.41 4.32 14.42
CA ALA A 160 3.14 4.24 15.14
C ALA A 160 3.29 3.48 16.46
N ALA A 161 3.95 2.32 16.43
CA ALA A 161 4.20 1.53 17.62
C ALA A 161 5.05 2.30 18.66
N ALA A 162 6.14 2.93 18.23
CA ALA A 162 7.01 3.69 19.14
C ALA A 162 6.30 4.90 19.77
N ARG A 163 5.40 5.59 19.05
CA ARG A 163 4.59 6.67 19.61
C ARG A 163 3.63 6.15 20.66
N LEU A 164 2.92 5.07 20.37
CA LEU A 164 1.93 4.47 21.29
C LEU A 164 2.57 3.90 22.56
N ILE A 165 3.75 3.29 22.47
CA ILE A 165 4.50 2.83 23.65
C ILE A 165 4.79 4.00 24.61
N LYS A 166 5.15 5.18 24.07
CA LYS A 166 5.38 6.40 24.87
C LYS A 166 4.09 6.90 25.55
N GLU A 167 2.94 6.59 24.97
CA GLU A 167 1.61 6.90 25.54
C GLU A 167 1.09 5.84 26.52
N GLY A 168 1.86 4.77 26.75
CA GLY A 168 1.47 3.67 27.66
C GLY A 168 0.53 2.65 27.02
N VAL A 169 0.37 2.67 25.70
CA VAL A 169 -0.35 1.65 24.94
C VAL A 169 0.59 0.49 24.64
N ASP A 170 0.08 -0.73 24.52
CA ASP A 170 0.84 -1.96 24.22
C ASP A 170 0.57 -2.41 22.77
N PRO A 171 1.21 -1.82 21.75
CA PRO A 171 1.08 -2.23 20.37
C PRO A 171 1.90 -3.51 20.13
N ARG A 172 1.31 -4.49 19.44
CA ARG A 172 1.97 -5.76 19.10
C ARG A 172 1.89 -6.03 17.60
N PRO A 173 2.57 -5.24 16.75
CA PRO A 173 2.59 -5.48 15.32
C PRO A 173 3.45 -6.69 14.97
N GLU A 174 2.93 -7.53 14.07
CA GLU A 174 3.67 -8.59 13.38
C GLU A 174 3.71 -8.22 11.88
N ILE A 175 4.86 -8.31 11.21
CA ILE A 175 4.97 -7.98 9.79
C ILE A 175 4.91 -9.25 8.96
N MET A 176 3.95 -9.31 8.03
CA MET A 176 3.82 -10.38 7.05
C MET A 176 4.37 -9.96 5.69
N VAL A 177 5.34 -10.70 5.18
CA VAL A 177 5.85 -10.56 3.81
C VAL A 177 5.07 -11.50 2.89
N PRO A 178 4.25 -10.98 1.95
CA PRO A 178 3.40 -11.82 1.13
C PRO A 178 4.17 -12.49 -0.01
N LEU A 179 3.70 -13.67 -0.45
CA LEU A 179 4.13 -14.39 -1.66
C LEU A 179 5.61 -14.78 -1.72
N VAL A 180 6.25 -14.99 -0.60
CA VAL A 180 7.64 -15.51 -0.57
C VAL A 180 7.69 -16.89 -1.22
N SER A 181 8.53 -17.05 -2.25
CA SER A 181 8.71 -18.27 -3.02
C SER A 181 10.06 -18.96 -2.75
N ILE A 182 11.10 -18.15 -2.49
CA ILE A 182 12.45 -18.65 -2.24
C ILE A 182 13.07 -17.94 -1.02
N THR A 183 14.01 -18.60 -0.39
CA THR A 183 14.70 -18.08 0.81
C THR A 183 15.36 -16.72 0.59
N ALA A 184 15.94 -16.48 -0.60
CA ALA A 184 16.63 -15.22 -0.90
C ALA A 184 15.70 -14.01 -0.84
N GLU A 185 14.47 -14.13 -1.32
CA GLU A 185 13.45 -13.05 -1.24
C GLU A 185 13.13 -12.69 0.22
N HIS A 186 12.99 -13.71 1.07
CA HIS A 186 12.74 -13.51 2.50
C HIS A 186 13.93 -12.82 3.18
N VAL A 187 15.15 -13.32 2.94
CA VAL A 187 16.37 -12.76 3.56
C VAL A 187 16.52 -11.29 3.17
N GLN A 188 16.43 -10.96 1.88
CA GLN A 188 16.57 -9.59 1.40
C GLN A 188 15.50 -8.65 1.99
N THR A 189 14.25 -9.08 2.02
CA THR A 189 13.16 -8.26 2.58
C THR A 189 13.32 -8.11 4.10
N ARG A 190 13.72 -9.16 4.79
CA ARG A 190 13.99 -9.12 6.22
C ARG A 190 15.12 -8.13 6.56
N GLU A 191 16.20 -8.11 5.79
CA GLU A 191 17.29 -7.14 5.97
C GLU A 191 16.80 -5.68 5.81
N VAL A 192 15.89 -5.43 4.86
CA VAL A 192 15.26 -4.11 4.69
C VAL A 192 14.43 -3.75 5.92
N ILE A 193 13.64 -4.69 6.44
CA ILE A 193 12.81 -4.50 7.64
C ILE A 193 13.69 -4.22 8.87
N GLU A 194 14.71 -5.03 9.11
CA GLU A 194 15.59 -4.92 10.29
C GLU A 194 16.43 -3.64 10.33
N ARG A 195 16.64 -2.96 9.19
CA ARG A 195 17.30 -1.64 9.15
C ARG A 195 16.44 -0.50 9.69
N VAL A 196 15.14 -0.70 9.80
CA VAL A 196 14.18 0.33 10.19
C VAL A 196 13.80 0.23 11.66
N ILE A 197 13.79 -0.98 12.19
CA ILE A 197 13.42 -1.28 13.58
C ILE A 197 14.62 -1.14 14.49
#